data_d0faab1b3553987ac57c7237729bdd43
#
_entry.id   d0faab1b3553987ac57c7237729bdd43
#
_cell.length_a   1.000
_cell.length_b   1.000
_cell.length_c   1.000
_cell.angle_alpha   90.00
_cell.angle_beta   90.00
_cell.angle_gamma   90.00
#
_symmetry.space_group_name_H-M   'P 1'
#
loop_
_entity.id
_entity.type
_entity.pdbx_description
1 polymer ?
#
loop_
_entity_poly.entity_id
_entity_poly.type
_entity_poly.pdbx_seq_one_letter_code
_entity_poly.pdbx_strand_id
1 'polypeptide(L)'
;MGAAALEEGTRTEVRDLHPEVQGASGGGSRVRAFFGLPVPEAQRAALAAFLTACASAAPQFRWTPAANLHLTIRFIGNVDRALVEAVADRLGARPLIAFELELGSLGTFGRGRHVRVVWQGLQGGAEVVVALAAQVDAECAAAGLLGEKRPFQAHLTLARVRARDGAELPPLPDPPQLAPWRATELVLFASRLSRAGAVYEPLRALKLD
;
A
#
# COMPACT_ATOMS: atom_id res chain seq x y z
N MET A 1 -56.01 20.82 -7.59
CA MET A 1 -56.07 19.36 -7.51
C MET A 1 -54.87 18.80 -8.22
N GLY A 2 -54.02 17.98 -7.57
CA GLY A 2 -52.89 17.33 -8.16
C GLY A 2 -51.63 17.50 -7.29
N ALA A 3 -51.57 16.75 -6.18
CA ALA A 3 -50.38 16.60 -5.39
C ALA A 3 -49.40 15.70 -6.13
N ALA A 4 -48.18 16.16 -6.37
CA ALA A 4 -47.04 15.34 -6.83
C ALA A 4 -46.22 14.94 -5.64
N ALA A 5 -46.10 13.63 -5.44
CA ALA A 5 -45.32 12.99 -4.38
C ALA A 5 -43.83 13.22 -4.58
N LEU A 6 -43.17 13.56 -3.49
CA LEU A 6 -41.69 13.59 -3.37
C LEU A 6 -41.21 12.17 -3.21
N GLU A 7 -40.43 11.67 -4.17
CA GLU A 7 -39.71 10.41 -4.05
C GLU A 7 -38.50 10.59 -3.10
N GLU A 8 -38.51 9.82 -2.02
CA GLU A 8 -37.41 9.67 -1.11
C GLU A 8 -36.23 8.99 -1.80
N GLY A 9 -35.15 9.72 -1.99
CA GLY A 9 -33.89 9.22 -2.50
C GLY A 9 -33.24 8.24 -1.51
N THR A 10 -33.14 7.00 -1.91
CA THR A 10 -32.52 5.89 -1.19
C THR A 10 -31.07 6.21 -0.84
N ARG A 11 -30.81 6.31 0.44
CA ARG A 11 -29.46 6.48 1.04
C ARG A 11 -28.70 5.17 0.86
N THR A 12 -27.83 5.10 -0.12
CA THR A 12 -26.92 3.95 -0.28
C THR A 12 -25.82 4.05 0.77
N GLU A 13 -25.96 3.31 1.85
CA GLU A 13 -24.87 3.04 2.80
C GLU A 13 -23.75 2.32 2.07
N VAL A 14 -22.62 2.98 1.89
CA VAL A 14 -21.38 2.33 1.47
C VAL A 14 -20.79 1.58 2.68
N ARG A 15 -21.26 0.35 2.86
CA ARG A 15 -20.58 -0.62 3.71
C ARG A 15 -19.22 -0.91 3.10
N ASP A 16 -18.17 -0.77 3.91
CA ASP A 16 -16.82 -1.29 3.63
C ASP A 16 -16.89 -2.83 3.55
N LEU A 17 -17.32 -3.35 2.41
CA LEU A 17 -17.27 -4.77 2.10
C LEU A 17 -15.84 -5.11 1.68
N HIS A 18 -15.00 -5.48 2.65
CA HIS A 18 -13.88 -6.34 2.36
C HIS A 18 -14.45 -7.71 1.99
N PRO A 19 -14.24 -8.23 0.78
CA PRO A 19 -14.71 -9.55 0.44
C PRO A 19 -13.98 -10.58 1.31
N GLU A 20 -14.70 -11.23 2.21
CA GLU A 20 -14.22 -12.45 2.85
C GLU A 20 -14.15 -13.53 1.77
N VAL A 21 -12.96 -14.01 1.51
CA VAL A 21 -12.74 -15.19 0.67
C VAL A 21 -13.21 -16.40 1.46
N GLN A 22 -14.39 -16.91 1.14
CA GLN A 22 -14.83 -18.24 1.58
C GLN A 22 -14.12 -19.26 0.68
N GLY A 23 -13.11 -19.93 1.23
CA GLY A 23 -12.38 -21.00 0.56
C GLY A 23 -11.79 -21.98 1.54
N ALA A 24 -12.32 -23.20 1.52
CA ALA A 24 -11.79 -24.48 2.02
C ALA A 24 -11.20 -24.49 3.44
N SER A 25 -11.83 -25.25 4.31
CA SER A 25 -11.41 -25.66 5.65
C SER A 25 -10.20 -26.61 5.60
N GLY A 26 -9.03 -26.06 5.40
CA GLY A 26 -7.75 -26.65 5.76
C GLY A 26 -7.14 -25.80 6.86
N GLY A 27 -6.73 -26.37 7.99
CA GLY A 27 -6.24 -25.67 9.18
C GLY A 27 -4.93 -24.92 9.01
N GLY A 28 -4.75 -24.18 7.92
CA GLY A 28 -3.59 -23.32 7.62
C GLY A 28 -3.62 -22.02 8.43
N SER A 29 -2.45 -21.57 8.86
CA SER A 29 -2.27 -20.29 9.53
C SER A 29 -2.64 -19.14 8.61
N ARG A 30 -3.63 -18.34 8.97
CA ARG A 30 -4.01 -17.14 8.18
C ARG A 30 -3.12 -15.95 8.53
N VAL A 31 -2.73 -15.22 7.51
CA VAL A 31 -1.91 -14.02 7.62
C VAL A 31 -2.52 -12.88 6.83
N ARG A 32 -2.34 -11.64 7.30
CA ARG A 32 -2.64 -10.45 6.50
C ARG A 32 -1.39 -10.10 5.69
N ALA A 33 -1.42 -10.35 4.39
CA ALA A 33 -0.24 -10.29 3.53
C ALA A 33 -0.30 -9.20 2.47
N PHE A 34 0.87 -8.75 2.03
CA PHE A 34 1.06 -7.88 0.88
C PHE A 34 2.46 -8.08 0.28
N PHE A 35 2.60 -7.83 -1.01
CA PHE A 35 3.89 -7.67 -1.68
C PHE A 35 4.32 -6.20 -1.67
N GLY A 36 5.59 -5.94 -1.42
CA GLY A 36 6.15 -4.58 -1.41
C GLY A 36 7.63 -4.54 -1.71
N LEU A 37 8.07 -3.37 -2.17
CA LEU A 37 9.49 -3.04 -2.34
C LEU A 37 9.94 -2.27 -1.09
N PRO A 38 10.90 -2.77 -0.32
CA PRO A 38 11.42 -2.04 0.83
C PRO A 38 12.18 -0.80 0.39
N VAL A 39 12.09 0.27 1.18
CA VAL A 39 12.93 1.45 1.01
C VAL A 39 14.26 1.18 1.70
N PRO A 40 15.43 1.39 1.04
CA PRO A 40 16.73 1.15 1.66
C PRO A 40 16.99 2.03 2.89
N GLU A 41 17.89 1.60 3.76
CA GLU A 41 18.17 2.28 5.03
C GLU A 41 18.59 3.75 4.85
N ALA A 42 19.44 4.04 3.87
CA ALA A 42 19.91 5.41 3.63
C ALA A 42 18.75 6.37 3.31
N GLN A 43 17.80 5.94 2.45
CA GLN A 43 16.61 6.72 2.10
C GLN A 43 15.65 6.82 3.29
N ARG A 44 15.48 5.75 4.07
CA ARG A 44 14.66 5.76 5.29
C ARG A 44 15.20 6.73 6.33
N ALA A 45 16.52 6.73 6.54
CA ALA A 45 17.19 7.65 7.46
C ALA A 45 17.02 9.12 7.03
N ALA A 46 17.18 9.39 5.74
CA ALA A 46 17.00 10.74 5.20
C ALA A 46 15.53 11.23 5.30
N LEU A 47 14.54 10.32 5.18
CA LEU A 47 13.13 10.67 5.34
C LEU A 47 12.70 10.81 6.80
N ALA A 48 13.44 10.30 7.77
CA ALA A 48 13.02 10.26 9.18
C ALA A 48 12.76 11.66 9.77
N ALA A 49 13.66 12.64 9.52
CA ALA A 49 13.50 14.01 9.99
C ALA A 49 12.30 14.70 9.32
N PHE A 50 12.12 14.49 8.02
CA PHE A 50 10.97 15.00 7.26
C PHE A 50 9.64 14.45 7.82
N LEU A 51 9.55 13.14 8.06
CA LEU A 51 8.35 12.52 8.64
C LEU A 51 8.04 13.05 10.04
N THR A 52 9.08 13.33 10.85
CA THR A 52 8.92 13.93 12.18
C THR A 52 8.35 15.35 12.08
N ALA A 53 8.87 16.16 11.17
CA ALA A 53 8.38 17.51 10.93
C ALA A 53 6.92 17.50 10.41
N CYS A 54 6.61 16.60 9.48
CA CYS A 54 5.25 16.39 8.99
C CYS A 54 4.30 15.93 10.11
N ALA A 55 4.75 15.05 11.02
CA ALA A 55 3.93 14.59 12.15
C ALA A 55 3.60 15.73 13.12
N SER A 56 4.52 16.67 13.31
CA SER A 56 4.29 17.87 14.10
C SER A 56 3.33 18.84 13.42
N ALA A 57 3.42 19.01 12.10
CA ALA A 57 2.55 19.89 11.33
C ALA A 57 1.12 19.34 11.17
N ALA A 58 0.97 18.01 11.05
CA ALA A 58 -0.31 17.35 10.81
C ALA A 58 -0.54 16.14 11.75
N PRO A 59 -0.75 16.38 13.07
CA PRO A 59 -0.88 15.33 14.09
C PRO A 59 -2.17 14.50 13.97
N GLN A 60 -3.17 14.98 13.23
CA GLN A 60 -4.40 14.24 12.92
C GLN A 60 -4.17 13.06 11.99
N PHE A 61 -3.01 12.97 11.33
CA PHE A 61 -2.59 11.84 10.53
C PHE A 61 -1.70 10.89 11.36
N ARG A 62 -1.76 9.61 11.04
CA ARG A 62 -0.80 8.62 11.52
C ARG A 62 0.31 8.51 10.48
N TRP A 63 1.46 9.06 10.80
CA TRP A 63 2.65 9.00 9.96
C TRP A 63 3.31 7.63 10.04
N THR A 64 3.76 7.15 8.89
CA THR A 64 4.43 5.85 8.79
C THR A 64 5.82 5.94 9.44
N PRO A 65 6.17 5.09 10.41
CA PRO A 65 7.54 5.03 10.91
C PRO A 65 8.53 4.76 9.78
N ALA A 66 9.68 5.41 9.78
CA ALA A 66 10.68 5.27 8.72
C ALA A 66 11.05 3.79 8.45
N ALA A 67 11.16 2.97 9.51
CA ALA A 67 11.42 1.54 9.40
C ALA A 67 10.35 0.75 8.63
N ASN A 68 9.14 1.28 8.51
CA ASN A 68 7.99 0.66 7.84
C ASN A 68 7.76 1.20 6.42
N LEU A 69 8.62 2.08 5.92
CA LEU A 69 8.49 2.63 4.58
C LEU A 69 8.71 1.56 3.51
N HIS A 70 7.74 1.42 2.61
CA HIS A 70 7.77 0.50 1.48
C HIS A 70 6.83 0.99 0.38
N LEU A 71 7.11 0.63 -0.86
CA LEU A 71 6.12 0.75 -1.92
C LEU A 71 5.28 -0.53 -1.92
N THR A 72 3.98 -0.40 -1.66
CA THR A 72 3.07 -1.55 -1.77
C THR A 72 2.86 -1.90 -3.24
N ILE A 73 3.18 -3.13 -3.62
CA ILE A 73 2.97 -3.64 -4.98
C ILE A 73 1.58 -4.27 -5.09
N ARG A 74 1.21 -5.12 -4.13
CA ARG A 74 -0.08 -5.79 -4.12
C ARG A 74 -0.52 -6.07 -2.68
N PHE A 75 -1.63 -5.50 -2.27
CA PHE A 75 -2.26 -5.83 -1.01
C PHE A 75 -3.20 -7.03 -1.18
N ILE A 76 -2.98 -8.12 -0.43
CA ILE A 76 -3.75 -9.36 -0.55
C ILE A 76 -4.83 -9.43 0.53
N GLY A 77 -4.53 -8.94 1.72
CA GLY A 77 -5.44 -9.03 2.86
C GLY A 77 -5.28 -10.33 3.64
N ASN A 78 -6.34 -10.77 4.27
CA ASN A 78 -6.32 -11.97 5.13
C ASN A 78 -6.41 -13.24 4.27
N VAL A 79 -5.34 -14.01 4.22
CA VAL A 79 -5.14 -15.16 3.30
C VAL A 79 -4.51 -16.33 4.04
N ASP A 80 -4.66 -17.56 3.51
CA ASP A 80 -3.88 -18.70 3.96
C ASP A 80 -2.39 -18.47 3.67
N ARG A 81 -1.54 -18.71 4.66
CA ARG A 81 -0.10 -18.45 4.58
C ARG A 81 0.57 -19.31 3.51
N ALA A 82 0.25 -20.61 3.46
CA ALA A 82 0.86 -21.51 2.50
C ALA A 82 0.49 -21.13 1.05
N LEU A 83 -0.75 -20.67 0.83
CA LEU A 83 -1.20 -20.22 -0.48
C LEU A 83 -0.39 -19.01 -0.96
N VAL A 84 -0.21 -17.98 -0.12
CA VAL A 84 0.48 -16.78 -0.55
C VAL A 84 2.00 -16.98 -0.64
N GLU A 85 2.57 -17.85 0.18
CA GLU A 85 3.97 -18.26 0.05
C GLU A 85 4.21 -19.03 -1.27
N ALA A 86 3.29 -19.91 -1.67
CA ALA A 86 3.36 -20.59 -2.97
C ALA A 86 3.26 -19.61 -4.17
N VAL A 87 2.48 -18.52 -4.04
CA VAL A 87 2.47 -17.42 -5.03
C VAL A 87 3.85 -16.77 -5.12
N ALA A 88 4.46 -16.45 -3.98
CA ALA A 88 5.79 -15.87 -3.94
C ALA A 88 6.86 -16.80 -4.54
N ASP A 89 6.81 -18.09 -4.22
CA ASP A 89 7.73 -19.07 -4.75
C ASP A 89 7.63 -19.20 -6.30
N ARG A 90 6.41 -19.14 -6.87
CA ARG A 90 6.22 -19.12 -8.34
C ARG A 90 6.72 -17.83 -8.98
N LEU A 91 6.52 -16.67 -8.35
CA LEU A 91 7.09 -15.41 -8.81
C LEU A 91 8.61 -15.45 -8.81
N GLY A 92 9.23 -15.97 -7.73
CA GLY A 92 10.68 -16.08 -7.58
C GLY A 92 11.33 -17.10 -8.52
N ALA A 93 10.56 -18.03 -9.10
CA ALA A 93 11.03 -18.97 -10.10
C ALA A 93 11.22 -18.34 -11.50
N ARG A 94 10.80 -17.08 -11.68
CA ARG A 94 10.95 -16.33 -12.93
C ARG A 94 12.02 -15.23 -12.77
N PRO A 95 12.71 -14.86 -13.84
CA PRO A 95 13.60 -13.70 -13.80
C PRO A 95 12.81 -12.44 -13.43
N LEU A 96 13.18 -11.78 -12.35
CA LEU A 96 12.68 -10.47 -11.94
C LEU A 96 13.84 -9.48 -12.10
N ILE A 97 13.60 -8.38 -12.80
CA ILE A 97 14.64 -7.41 -13.16
C ILE A 97 14.73 -6.34 -12.09
N ALA A 98 15.94 -6.05 -11.61
CA ALA A 98 16.21 -4.92 -10.74
C ALA A 98 16.18 -3.62 -11.53
N PHE A 99 15.68 -2.55 -10.92
CA PHE A 99 15.49 -1.26 -11.58
C PHE A 99 15.71 -0.10 -10.60
N GLU A 100 15.92 1.07 -11.16
CA GLU A 100 16.08 2.30 -10.39
C GLU A 100 14.74 2.91 -10.02
N LEU A 101 14.66 3.43 -8.80
CA LEU A 101 13.53 4.18 -8.26
C LEU A 101 13.98 5.57 -7.85
N GLU A 102 13.17 6.56 -8.16
CA GLU A 102 13.37 7.93 -7.73
C GLU A 102 12.05 8.50 -7.20
N LEU A 103 12.09 9.06 -5.98
CA LEU A 103 10.90 9.69 -5.39
C LEU A 103 10.60 11.02 -6.07
N GLY A 104 9.33 11.27 -6.30
CA GLY A 104 8.80 12.50 -6.88
C GLY A 104 8.09 13.38 -5.85
N SER A 105 7.07 14.09 -6.32
CA SER A 105 6.28 15.03 -5.52
C SER A 105 5.34 14.34 -4.53
N LEU A 106 4.93 15.09 -3.52
CA LEU A 106 3.87 14.70 -2.61
C LEU A 106 2.51 14.69 -3.31
N GLY A 107 1.65 13.80 -2.87
CA GLY A 107 0.27 13.71 -3.32
C GLY A 107 -0.66 13.21 -2.22
N THR A 108 -1.95 13.25 -2.50
CA THR A 108 -2.97 12.82 -1.54
C THR A 108 -4.04 11.95 -2.21
N PHE A 109 -4.59 11.01 -1.44
CA PHE A 109 -5.86 10.38 -1.76
C PHE A 109 -6.92 10.86 -0.78
N GLY A 110 -8.11 11.15 -1.30
CA GLY A 110 -9.21 11.64 -0.49
C GLY A 110 -10.35 12.17 -1.37
N ARG A 111 -11.21 12.97 -0.79
CA ARG A 111 -12.33 13.60 -1.50
C ARG A 111 -12.38 15.11 -1.17
N GLY A 112 -12.12 15.94 -2.15
CA GLY A 112 -12.03 17.39 -1.96
C GLY A 112 -10.95 17.72 -0.92
N ARG A 113 -11.31 18.49 0.12
CA ARG A 113 -10.40 18.86 1.23
C ARG A 113 -10.20 17.73 2.27
N HIS A 114 -10.94 16.63 2.19
CA HIS A 114 -10.87 15.52 3.12
C HIS A 114 -9.83 14.49 2.66
N VAL A 115 -8.58 14.71 3.06
CA VAL A 115 -7.45 13.83 2.76
C VAL A 115 -7.52 12.59 3.65
N ARG A 116 -7.32 11.41 3.06
CA ARG A 116 -7.27 10.12 3.77
C ARG A 116 -5.87 9.53 3.81
N VAL A 117 -5.08 9.77 2.77
CA VAL A 117 -3.71 9.27 2.64
C VAL A 117 -2.82 10.37 2.10
N VAL A 118 -1.66 10.55 2.70
CA VAL A 118 -0.55 11.35 2.17
C VAL A 118 0.49 10.38 1.63
N TRP A 119 0.98 10.62 0.43
CA TRP A 119 1.93 9.75 -0.24
C TRP A 119 2.96 10.56 -1.02
N GLN A 120 4.07 9.94 -1.36
CA GLN A 120 5.07 10.46 -2.28
C GLN A 120 5.09 9.60 -3.54
N GLY A 121 5.01 10.24 -4.70
CA GLY A 121 5.03 9.59 -6.00
C GLY A 121 6.43 9.16 -6.41
N LEU A 122 6.52 8.60 -7.60
CA LEU A 122 7.78 8.29 -8.27
C LEU A 122 7.94 9.22 -9.48
N GLN A 123 9.12 9.79 -9.66
CA GLN A 123 9.51 10.48 -10.88
C GLN A 123 10.38 9.60 -11.76
N GLY A 124 11.01 8.54 -11.20
CA GLY A 124 11.75 7.51 -11.93
C GLY A 124 11.30 6.10 -11.53
N GLY A 125 11.22 5.18 -12.51
CA GLY A 125 10.89 3.77 -12.30
C GLY A 125 9.40 3.43 -12.17
N ALA A 126 8.49 4.42 -12.25
CA ALA A 126 7.05 4.19 -12.06
C ALA A 126 6.46 3.16 -13.03
N GLU A 127 6.85 3.17 -14.30
CA GLU A 127 6.36 2.23 -15.31
C GLU A 127 6.79 0.79 -15.00
N VAL A 128 8.02 0.60 -14.52
CA VAL A 128 8.52 -0.72 -14.15
C VAL A 128 7.78 -1.25 -12.91
N VAL A 129 7.50 -0.37 -11.94
CA VAL A 129 6.68 -0.73 -10.76
C VAL A 129 5.26 -1.14 -11.17
N VAL A 130 4.64 -0.44 -12.13
CA VAL A 130 3.32 -0.80 -12.69
C VAL A 130 3.37 -2.18 -13.37
N ALA A 131 4.40 -2.45 -14.17
CA ALA A 131 4.57 -3.74 -14.83
C ALA A 131 4.79 -4.87 -13.80
N LEU A 132 5.61 -4.64 -12.78
CA LEU A 132 5.80 -5.59 -11.68
C LEU A 132 4.48 -5.85 -10.91
N ALA A 133 3.71 -4.81 -10.65
CA ALA A 133 2.41 -4.96 -9.99
C ALA A 133 1.44 -5.81 -10.83
N ALA A 134 1.43 -5.64 -12.15
CA ALA A 134 0.61 -6.46 -13.06
C ALA A 134 1.06 -7.93 -13.05
N GLN A 135 2.37 -8.21 -13.01
CA GLN A 135 2.89 -9.58 -12.89
C GLN A 135 2.47 -10.23 -11.57
N VAL A 136 2.60 -9.52 -10.45
CA VAL A 136 2.19 -10.01 -9.13
C VAL A 136 0.68 -10.25 -9.09
N ASP A 137 -0.12 -9.34 -9.66
CA ASP A 137 -1.58 -9.50 -9.71
C ASP A 137 -2.01 -10.70 -10.54
N ALA A 138 -1.35 -10.95 -11.67
CA ALA A 138 -1.60 -12.12 -12.51
C ALA A 138 -1.31 -13.45 -11.78
N GLU A 139 -0.20 -13.53 -11.02
CA GLU A 139 0.10 -14.74 -10.22
C GLU A 139 -0.87 -14.90 -9.04
N CYS A 140 -1.30 -13.82 -8.42
CA CYS A 140 -2.33 -13.85 -7.41
C CYS A 140 -3.67 -14.35 -7.99
N ALA A 141 -4.07 -13.84 -9.15
CA ALA A 141 -5.29 -14.25 -9.83
C ALA A 141 -5.25 -15.73 -10.25
N ALA A 142 -4.11 -16.21 -10.75
CA ALA A 142 -3.90 -17.63 -11.07
C ALA A 142 -4.01 -18.54 -9.84
N ALA A 143 -3.76 -18.02 -8.65
CA ALA A 143 -3.95 -18.71 -7.37
C ALA A 143 -5.38 -18.54 -6.79
N GLY A 144 -6.32 -17.93 -7.52
CA GLY A 144 -7.69 -17.71 -7.08
C GLY A 144 -7.86 -16.51 -6.13
N LEU A 145 -6.83 -15.68 -5.96
CA LEU A 145 -6.94 -14.45 -5.18
C LEU A 145 -7.57 -13.36 -6.04
N LEU A 146 -8.58 -12.67 -5.47
CA LEU A 146 -9.31 -11.63 -6.21
C LEU A 146 -8.38 -10.48 -6.63
N GLY A 147 -8.51 -10.03 -7.88
CA GLY A 147 -7.78 -8.89 -8.43
C GLY A 147 -8.14 -7.55 -7.76
N GLU A 148 -7.21 -6.59 -7.78
CA GLU A 148 -7.50 -5.22 -7.36
C GLU A 148 -8.41 -4.56 -8.41
N LYS A 149 -9.50 -3.95 -7.97
CA LYS A 149 -10.49 -3.34 -8.87
C LYS A 149 -10.07 -1.95 -9.37
N ARG A 150 -9.16 -1.28 -8.65
CA ARG A 150 -8.70 0.07 -8.98
C ARG A 150 -7.40 0.02 -9.77
N PRO A 151 -7.20 0.95 -10.71
CA PRO A 151 -5.90 1.10 -11.36
C PRO A 151 -4.78 1.24 -10.32
N PHE A 152 -3.70 0.51 -10.53
CA PHE A 152 -2.54 0.60 -9.66
C PHE A 152 -1.84 1.94 -9.86
N GLN A 153 -1.54 2.62 -8.77
CA GLN A 153 -0.73 3.84 -8.76
C GLN A 153 0.48 3.62 -7.85
N ALA A 154 1.66 3.69 -8.45
CA ALA A 154 2.92 3.54 -7.71
C ALA A 154 3.13 4.72 -6.75
N HIS A 155 3.23 4.46 -5.45
CA HIS A 155 3.44 5.49 -4.43
C HIS A 155 4.02 4.92 -3.15
N LEU A 156 4.76 5.76 -2.43
CA LEU A 156 5.21 5.52 -1.06
C LEU A 156 4.20 6.16 -0.08
N THR A 157 3.48 5.35 0.69
CA THR A 157 2.55 5.88 1.70
C THR A 157 3.32 6.50 2.87
N LEU A 158 3.13 7.79 3.11
CA LEU A 158 3.74 8.54 4.21
C LEU A 158 2.83 8.62 5.43
N ALA A 159 1.51 8.81 5.23
CA ALA A 159 0.57 8.90 6.34
C ALA A 159 -0.84 8.46 5.96
N ARG A 160 -1.61 8.09 6.97
CA ARG A 160 -3.05 7.85 6.86
C ARG A 160 -3.79 8.63 7.93
N VAL A 161 -4.95 9.19 7.57
CA VAL A 161 -5.79 9.90 8.53
C VAL A 161 -6.28 8.95 9.64
N ARG A 162 -6.46 9.50 10.85
CA ARG A 162 -7.07 8.78 11.97
C ARG A 162 -8.60 8.81 11.91
N ALA A 163 -9.16 9.91 11.42
CA ALA A 163 -10.60 10.10 11.29
C ALA A 163 -11.18 9.31 10.09
N ARG A 164 -12.39 8.79 10.28
CA ARG A 164 -13.06 7.95 9.27
C ARG A 164 -13.37 8.71 7.98
N ASP A 165 -13.71 9.99 8.10
CA ASP A 165 -14.17 10.83 6.97
C ASP A 165 -13.04 11.61 6.29
N GLY A 166 -11.80 11.42 6.74
CA GLY A 166 -10.67 12.22 6.29
C GLY A 166 -10.45 13.44 7.17
N ALA A 167 -9.39 14.19 6.88
CA ALA A 167 -9.08 15.45 7.54
C ALA A 167 -8.48 16.43 6.54
N GLU A 168 -8.56 17.71 6.85
CA GLU A 168 -7.85 18.74 6.11
C GLU A 168 -6.34 18.61 6.37
N LEU A 169 -5.55 18.65 5.29
CA LEU A 169 -4.10 18.57 5.38
C LEU A 169 -3.53 19.99 5.38
N PRO A 170 -2.88 20.43 6.46
CA PRO A 170 -2.17 21.69 6.46
C PRO A 170 -0.96 21.65 5.52
N PRO A 171 -0.35 22.81 5.19
CA PRO A 171 0.91 22.84 4.47
C PRO A 171 1.96 21.95 5.16
N LEU A 172 2.61 21.13 4.39
CA LEU A 172 3.70 20.27 4.85
C LEU A 172 5.04 20.89 4.44
N PRO A 173 6.14 20.58 5.17
CA PRO A 173 7.47 20.89 4.69
C PRO A 173 7.74 20.18 3.35
N ASP A 174 8.67 20.71 2.57
CA ASP A 174 9.11 20.06 1.35
C ASP A 174 9.85 18.76 1.66
N PRO A 175 9.61 17.69 0.88
CA PRO A 175 10.35 16.45 1.04
C PRO A 175 11.83 16.65 0.67
N PRO A 176 12.75 15.94 1.34
CA PRO A 176 14.15 16.00 0.98
C PRO A 176 14.35 15.43 -0.43
N GLN A 177 15.28 16.01 -1.18
CA GLN A 177 15.74 15.40 -2.41
C GLN A 177 16.62 14.19 -2.08
N LEU A 178 16.25 13.03 -2.59
CA LEU A 178 16.96 11.79 -2.38
C LEU A 178 17.58 11.31 -3.68
N ALA A 179 18.78 10.75 -3.58
CA ALA A 179 19.37 10.07 -4.73
C ALA A 179 18.49 8.86 -5.12
N PRO A 180 18.39 8.57 -6.45
CA PRO A 180 17.79 7.32 -6.91
C PRO A 180 18.44 6.11 -6.25
N TRP A 181 17.68 5.04 -6.11
CA TRP A 181 18.20 3.78 -5.58
C TRP A 181 17.74 2.59 -6.42
N ARG A 182 18.54 1.53 -6.40
CA ARG A 182 18.19 0.29 -7.09
C ARG A 182 17.29 -0.57 -6.20
N ALA A 183 16.10 -0.91 -6.70
CA ALA A 183 15.26 -1.95 -6.10
C ALA A 183 15.84 -3.31 -6.47
N THR A 184 16.25 -4.10 -5.47
CA THR A 184 16.93 -5.39 -5.64
C THR A 184 16.13 -6.56 -5.07
N GLU A 185 15.00 -6.28 -4.43
CA GLU A 185 14.14 -7.33 -3.88
C GLU A 185 12.66 -6.93 -3.90
N LEU A 186 11.81 -7.91 -4.14
CA LEU A 186 10.38 -7.87 -3.89
C LEU A 186 10.08 -8.76 -2.69
N VAL A 187 9.44 -8.20 -1.67
CA VAL A 187 9.21 -8.93 -0.42
C VAL A 187 7.73 -9.19 -0.22
N LEU A 188 7.40 -10.44 0.10
CA LEU A 188 6.12 -10.81 0.67
C LEU A 188 6.16 -10.56 2.18
N PHE A 189 5.33 -9.67 2.66
CA PHE A 189 5.21 -9.33 4.07
C PHE A 189 3.92 -9.88 4.71
N ALA A 190 4.04 -10.36 5.94
CA ALA A 190 2.91 -10.45 6.85
C ALA A 190 2.75 -9.13 7.62
N SER A 191 1.52 -8.66 7.75
CA SER A 191 1.19 -7.46 8.51
C SER A 191 0.44 -7.83 9.79
N ARG A 192 0.96 -7.41 10.93
CA ARG A 192 0.29 -7.53 12.23
C ARG A 192 -0.02 -6.14 12.76
N LEU A 193 -1.22 -5.95 13.25
CA LEU A 193 -1.60 -4.70 13.92
C LEU A 193 -1.23 -4.82 15.39
N SER A 194 -0.46 -3.86 15.89
CA SER A 194 -0.15 -3.70 17.30
C SER A 194 -0.69 -2.36 17.83
N ARG A 195 -0.68 -2.17 19.15
CA ARG A 195 -1.03 -0.87 19.76
C ARG A 195 -0.11 0.26 19.30
N ALA A 196 1.14 -0.05 18.98
CA ALA A 196 2.14 0.89 18.49
C ALA A 196 2.04 1.17 16.98
N GLY A 197 1.25 0.39 16.24
CA GLY A 197 1.11 0.50 14.78
C GLY A 197 1.24 -0.85 14.07
N ALA A 198 1.37 -0.81 12.75
CA ALA A 198 1.60 -2.01 11.96
C ALA A 198 3.05 -2.49 12.13
N VAL A 199 3.21 -3.80 12.29
CA VAL A 199 4.50 -4.49 12.27
C VAL A 199 4.51 -5.38 11.05
N TYR A 200 5.58 -5.32 10.27
CA TYR A 200 5.75 -6.11 9.06
C TYR A 200 6.84 -7.16 9.27
N GLU A 201 6.50 -8.41 8.97
CA GLU A 201 7.39 -9.55 9.05
C GLU A 201 7.62 -10.08 7.63
N PRO A 202 8.86 -10.15 7.13
CA PRO A 202 9.14 -10.73 5.83
C PRO A 202 8.88 -12.24 5.86
N LEU A 203 8.07 -12.73 4.92
CA LEU A 203 7.80 -14.16 4.73
C LEU A 203 8.67 -14.76 3.63
N ARG A 204 8.86 -14.02 2.55
CA ARG A 204 9.71 -14.37 1.39
C ARG A 204 10.35 -13.11 0.83
N ALA A 205 11.61 -13.18 0.48
CA ALA A 205 12.32 -12.16 -0.28
C ALA A 205 12.69 -12.74 -1.65
N LEU A 206 12.21 -12.10 -2.71
CA LEU A 206 12.44 -12.47 -4.09
C LEU A 206 13.49 -11.52 -4.66
N LYS A 207 14.60 -12.05 -5.12
CA LYS A 207 15.68 -11.26 -5.69
C LYS A 207 15.27 -10.69 -7.04
N LEU A 208 15.61 -9.42 -7.27
CA LEU A 208 15.58 -8.75 -8.56
C LEU A 208 17.03 -8.65 -9.07
N ASP A 209 17.29 -9.12 -10.30
CA ASP A 209 18.63 -9.21 -10.88
C ASP A 209 18.89 -8.16 -11.98
#